data_5ad4ff9f0d1cc87dc1122f0d9dff5ed2
#
_entry.id   5ad4ff9f0d1cc87dc1122f0d9dff5ed2
#
_cell.length_a   1.000
_cell.length_b   1.000
_cell.length_c   1.000
_cell.angle_alpha   90.00
_cell.angle_beta   90.00
_cell.angle_gamma   90.00
#
_symmetry.space_group_name_H-M   'P 1'
#
loop_
_entity.id
_entity.type
_entity.pdbx_description
1 polymer ?
#
loop_
_entity_poly.entity_id
_entity_poly.type
_entity_poly.pdbx_seq_one_letter_code
_entity_poly.pdbx_strand_id
1 'polypeptide(L)'
;MTPKNFYNKLTNKLQEQLGPEWTTELCTDILANNGKKKIVIAIGRRGTTVYPRISLEAYFEEYMHGREMGTIIEDILNTVQKAFADIPKDAFRWVENWDAVKDSIFFRLVSKKRNEEYLNTMVYEEFCDLMAIAVVQVFSDDKSIKTMRVTKTLLSHWNVSESEVLNEARKNTERLCPGKIMDMLGVISGMLEPSEKELFPDTEKIPQDMYVLTNANQINGATVMMYDSFLQSLHQKIGTFILLPSSIHEVIVYPFDKNSMSFYEYQQMVMEINQTCVLEEEILADSVYLYDGNQILLVADENGVYYNEDDFNN
;
A
#
# COMPACT_ATOMS: atom_id res chain seq x y z
N MET A 1 7.23 22.25 -25.54
CA MET A 1 8.16 21.07 -25.58
C MET A 1 7.30 19.82 -25.37
N THR A 2 7.59 18.71 -26.03
CA THR A 2 6.86 17.46 -25.76
C THR A 2 7.35 16.84 -24.43
N PRO A 3 6.52 16.05 -23.72
CA PRO A 3 6.94 15.38 -22.48
C PRO A 3 8.23 14.58 -22.65
N LYS A 4 8.31 13.77 -23.69
CA LYS A 4 9.50 12.95 -24.01
C LYS A 4 10.78 13.79 -24.17
N ASN A 5 10.68 14.91 -24.85
CA ASN A 5 11.83 15.79 -25.05
C ASN A 5 12.24 16.49 -23.75
N PHE A 6 11.28 16.85 -22.91
CA PHE A 6 11.53 17.40 -21.59
C PHE A 6 12.28 16.40 -20.70
N TYR A 7 11.74 15.17 -20.58
CA TYR A 7 12.33 14.13 -19.72
C TYR A 7 13.77 13.79 -20.15
N ASN A 8 13.99 13.58 -21.45
CA ASN A 8 15.34 13.30 -21.97
C ASN A 8 16.31 14.45 -21.68
N LYS A 9 15.90 15.69 -21.92
CA LYS A 9 16.74 16.87 -21.67
C LYS A 9 17.05 17.03 -20.18
N LEU A 10 16.07 16.81 -19.33
CA LEU A 10 16.21 16.87 -17.88
C LEU A 10 17.20 15.80 -17.39
N THR A 11 17.02 14.54 -17.82
CA THR A 11 17.89 13.41 -17.46
C THR A 11 19.36 13.69 -17.84
N ASN A 12 19.60 14.15 -19.06
CA ASN A 12 20.95 14.46 -19.51
C ASN A 12 21.61 15.57 -18.67
N LYS A 13 20.88 16.64 -18.37
CA LYS A 13 21.37 17.72 -17.53
C LYS A 13 21.65 17.32 -16.09
N LEU A 14 20.80 16.46 -15.53
CA LEU A 14 21.03 15.88 -14.21
C LEU A 14 22.29 15.02 -14.18
N GLN A 15 22.50 14.17 -15.21
CA GLN A 15 23.71 13.36 -15.34
C GLN A 15 24.98 14.22 -15.45
N GLU A 16 24.92 15.32 -16.22
CA GLU A 16 26.05 16.26 -16.34
C GLU A 16 26.41 16.90 -15.00
N GLN A 17 25.39 17.30 -14.18
CA GLN A 17 25.64 17.95 -12.89
C GLN A 17 26.06 16.98 -11.77
N LEU A 18 25.55 15.76 -11.81
CA LEU A 18 25.90 14.72 -10.84
C LEU A 18 27.30 14.16 -11.07
N GLY A 19 27.78 14.15 -12.32
CA GLY A 19 29.11 13.66 -12.71
C GLY A 19 29.17 12.13 -12.89
N PRO A 20 30.36 11.59 -13.19
CA PRO A 20 30.55 10.24 -13.70
C PRO A 20 30.36 9.14 -12.64
N GLU A 21 30.38 9.46 -11.34
CA GLU A 21 30.16 8.50 -10.26
C GLU A 21 28.68 8.17 -10.07
N TRP A 22 27.79 8.94 -10.71
CA TRP A 22 26.36 8.75 -10.66
C TRP A 22 25.83 8.15 -11.96
N THR A 23 24.70 7.54 -11.86
CA THR A 23 23.92 7.08 -12.99
C THR A 23 22.50 7.64 -12.88
N THR A 24 21.98 8.08 -14.02
CA THR A 24 20.60 8.53 -14.16
C THR A 24 19.95 7.71 -15.27
N GLU A 25 18.83 7.10 -14.98
CA GLU A 25 18.09 6.29 -15.92
C GLU A 25 16.62 6.73 -15.96
N LEU A 26 16.14 7.03 -17.16
CA LEU A 26 14.73 7.29 -17.39
C LEU A 26 14.00 5.97 -17.54
N CYS A 27 13.06 5.69 -16.65
CA CYS A 27 12.30 4.45 -16.69
C CYS A 27 10.82 4.71 -16.43
N THR A 28 10.02 3.71 -16.71
CA THR A 28 8.61 3.68 -16.30
C THR A 28 8.54 2.94 -14.98
N ASP A 29 8.09 3.62 -13.96
CA ASP A 29 7.68 2.97 -12.72
C ASP A 29 6.18 2.79 -12.73
N ILE A 30 5.75 1.82 -11.97
CA ILE A 30 4.37 1.55 -11.88
C ILE A 30 4.00 1.63 -10.41
N LEU A 31 3.00 2.48 -10.08
CA LEU A 31 2.53 2.61 -8.71
C LEU A 31 1.89 1.29 -8.28
N ALA A 32 2.38 0.76 -7.18
CA ALA A 32 1.70 -0.36 -6.56
C ALA A 32 0.27 0.06 -6.22
N ASN A 33 -0.63 -0.85 -6.46
CA ASN A 33 -2.07 -0.77 -6.20
C ASN A 33 -2.97 -0.10 -7.26
N ASN A 34 -2.50 0.73 -8.17
CA ASN A 34 -3.39 1.25 -9.22
C ASN A 34 -2.91 0.99 -10.66
N GLY A 35 -1.79 0.30 -10.83
CA GLY A 35 -1.26 -0.02 -12.14
C GLY A 35 -0.86 1.20 -13.00
N LYS A 36 -0.97 2.42 -12.48
CA LYS A 36 -0.60 3.61 -13.24
C LYS A 36 0.89 3.64 -13.52
N LYS A 37 1.21 3.79 -14.81
CA LYS A 37 2.59 3.96 -15.27
C LYS A 37 2.98 5.42 -15.06
N LYS A 38 4.03 5.67 -14.28
CA LYS A 38 4.65 6.99 -14.12
C LYS A 38 6.02 7.00 -14.77
N ILE A 39 6.32 8.09 -15.43
CA ILE A 39 7.68 8.34 -15.91
C ILE A 39 8.51 8.81 -14.73
N VAL A 40 9.53 8.05 -14.41
CA VAL A 40 10.43 8.34 -13.29
C VAL A 40 11.88 8.38 -13.76
N ILE A 41 12.70 9.13 -13.04
CA ILE A 41 14.14 9.05 -13.15
C ILE A 41 14.68 8.28 -11.95
N ALA A 42 15.40 7.21 -12.23
CA ALA A 42 16.18 6.49 -11.24
C ALA A 42 17.56 7.14 -11.14
N ILE A 43 17.97 7.54 -9.94
CA ILE A 43 19.25 8.22 -9.70
C ILE A 43 20.00 7.49 -8.60
N GLY A 44 21.24 7.07 -8.89
CA GLY A 44 22.04 6.37 -7.92
C GLY A 44 23.53 6.41 -8.19
N ARG A 45 24.33 5.90 -7.26
CA ARG A 45 25.77 5.75 -7.46
C ARG A 45 26.05 4.52 -8.31
N ARG A 46 27.05 4.60 -9.19
CA ARG A 46 27.47 3.45 -9.97
C ARG A 46 27.87 2.29 -9.08
N GLY A 47 27.40 1.09 -9.42
CA GLY A 47 27.69 -0.14 -8.68
C GLY A 47 26.73 -0.40 -7.51
N THR A 48 25.67 0.40 -7.32
CA THR A 48 24.58 0.07 -6.43
C THR A 48 23.44 -0.57 -7.22
N THR A 49 22.67 -1.44 -6.58
CA THR A 49 21.51 -2.15 -7.19
C THR A 49 20.18 -1.49 -6.86
N VAL A 50 20.17 -0.57 -5.89
CA VAL A 50 18.95 0.13 -5.44
C VAL A 50 19.10 1.63 -5.72
N TYR A 51 18.13 2.17 -6.45
CA TYR A 51 18.08 3.58 -6.84
C TYR A 51 16.77 4.22 -6.38
N PRO A 52 16.79 5.38 -5.68
CA PRO A 52 15.60 6.19 -5.50
C PRO A 52 15.03 6.59 -6.88
N ARG A 53 13.70 6.58 -6.94
CA ARG A 53 12.94 6.93 -8.14
C ARG A 53 12.14 8.18 -7.88
N ILE A 54 12.26 9.15 -8.78
CA ILE A 54 11.56 10.44 -8.69
C ILE A 54 10.60 10.55 -9.86
N SER A 55 9.32 10.75 -9.59
CA SER A 55 8.29 10.99 -10.61
C SER A 55 8.56 12.33 -11.30
N LEU A 56 8.49 12.34 -12.63
CA LEU A 56 8.79 13.52 -13.46
C LEU A 56 7.54 14.24 -13.98
N GLU A 57 6.35 13.68 -13.77
CA GLU A 57 5.10 14.23 -14.34
C GLU A 57 4.76 15.60 -13.74
N ALA A 58 4.81 15.73 -12.42
CA ALA A 58 4.58 17.01 -11.76
C ALA A 58 5.58 18.09 -12.21
N TYR A 59 6.86 17.74 -12.34
CA TYR A 59 7.88 18.66 -12.83
C TYR A 59 7.65 19.09 -14.29
N PHE A 60 7.10 18.21 -15.12
CA PHE A 60 6.71 18.58 -16.48
C PHE A 60 5.54 19.57 -16.49
N GLU A 61 4.53 19.35 -15.65
CA GLU A 61 3.40 20.28 -15.49
C GLU A 61 3.88 21.64 -15.02
N GLU A 62 4.73 21.71 -14.00
CA GLU A 62 5.32 22.95 -13.51
C GLU A 62 6.13 23.68 -14.60
N TYR A 63 6.90 22.93 -15.39
CA TYR A 63 7.62 23.48 -16.54
C TYR A 63 6.66 24.08 -17.57
N MET A 64 5.54 23.42 -17.86
CA MET A 64 4.53 23.95 -18.78
C MET A 64 3.84 25.22 -18.24
N HIS A 65 3.78 25.38 -16.93
CA HIS A 65 3.32 26.60 -16.26
C HIS A 65 4.41 27.67 -16.06
N GLY A 66 5.59 27.48 -16.66
CA GLY A 66 6.63 28.50 -16.72
C GLY A 66 7.75 28.38 -15.69
N ARG A 67 7.79 27.30 -14.90
CA ARG A 67 8.95 27.04 -14.02
C ARG A 67 10.20 26.73 -14.85
N GLU A 68 11.31 27.38 -14.54
CA GLU A 68 12.55 27.18 -15.28
C GLU A 68 13.16 25.80 -15.04
N MET A 69 13.73 25.21 -16.11
CA MET A 69 14.37 23.89 -16.02
C MET A 69 15.54 23.87 -15.03
N GLY A 70 16.28 24.97 -14.89
CA GLY A 70 17.37 25.10 -13.91
C GLY A 70 16.89 24.89 -12.48
N THR A 71 15.81 25.56 -12.11
CA THR A 71 15.18 25.43 -10.78
C THR A 71 14.64 24.03 -10.53
N ILE A 72 14.06 23.38 -11.54
CA ILE A 72 13.61 21.99 -11.45
C ILE A 72 14.80 21.05 -11.18
N ILE A 73 15.90 21.23 -11.86
CA ILE A 73 17.12 20.44 -11.68
C ILE A 73 17.66 20.61 -10.24
N GLU A 74 17.75 21.85 -9.76
CA GLU A 74 18.19 22.13 -8.39
C GLU A 74 17.30 21.45 -7.34
N ASP A 75 16.00 21.46 -7.56
CA ASP A 75 15.03 20.81 -6.66
C ASP A 75 15.20 19.29 -6.63
N ILE A 76 15.35 18.68 -7.80
CA ILE A 76 15.64 17.24 -7.91
C ILE A 76 16.98 16.89 -7.23
N LEU A 77 18.02 17.67 -7.47
CA LEU A 77 19.33 17.44 -6.84
C LEU A 77 19.26 17.57 -5.31
N ASN A 78 18.53 18.54 -4.80
CA ASN A 78 18.29 18.70 -3.36
C ASN A 78 17.52 17.51 -2.79
N THR A 79 16.51 17.01 -3.51
CA THR A 79 15.75 15.81 -3.14
C THR A 79 16.64 14.58 -3.09
N VAL A 80 17.49 14.41 -4.11
CA VAL A 80 18.47 13.31 -4.16
C VAL A 80 19.46 13.42 -3.01
N GLN A 81 20.03 14.60 -2.76
CA GLN A 81 20.98 14.82 -1.68
C GLN A 81 20.38 14.50 -0.32
N LYS A 82 19.15 14.96 -0.05
CA LYS A 82 18.41 14.61 1.18
C LYS A 82 18.17 13.11 1.29
N ALA A 83 17.68 12.48 0.21
CA ALA A 83 17.44 11.05 0.20
C ALA A 83 18.70 10.21 0.50
N PHE A 84 19.88 10.66 0.03
CA PHE A 84 21.15 10.00 0.28
C PHE A 84 21.84 10.43 1.57
N ALA A 85 21.51 11.61 2.15
CA ALA A 85 22.05 12.03 3.45
C ALA A 85 21.52 11.18 4.60
N ASP A 86 20.26 10.80 4.52
CA ASP A 86 19.56 10.00 5.54
C ASP A 86 19.83 8.48 5.38
N ILE A 87 20.46 8.08 4.27
CA ILE A 87 20.72 6.67 3.97
C ILE A 87 22.24 6.43 4.15
N PRO A 88 22.67 5.61 5.12
CA PRO A 88 24.06 5.22 5.27
C PRO A 88 24.64 4.70 3.96
N LYS A 89 25.92 5.00 3.67
CA LYS A 89 26.58 4.60 2.40
C LYS A 89 26.50 3.09 2.14
N ASP A 90 26.35 2.29 3.19
CA ASP A 90 26.24 0.83 3.14
C ASP A 90 24.78 0.33 3.29
N ALA A 91 23.80 1.23 3.42
CA ALA A 91 22.41 0.85 3.67
C ALA A 91 21.83 -0.06 2.59
N PHE A 92 22.30 0.07 1.36
CA PHE A 92 21.83 -0.76 0.26
C PHE A 92 22.57 -2.09 0.08
N ARG A 93 23.74 -2.25 0.68
CA ARG A 93 24.49 -3.52 0.61
C ARG A 93 23.82 -4.64 1.38
N TRP A 94 23.15 -4.33 2.49
CA TRP A 94 22.45 -5.34 3.27
C TRP A 94 21.25 -5.92 2.50
N VAL A 95 20.60 -5.11 1.65
CA VAL A 95 19.49 -5.57 0.79
C VAL A 95 19.97 -6.59 -0.26
N GLU A 96 21.25 -6.57 -0.62
CA GLU A 96 21.85 -7.52 -1.55
C GLU A 96 22.14 -8.89 -0.90
N ASN A 97 22.10 -8.97 0.43
CA ASN A 97 22.40 -10.17 1.20
C ASN A 97 21.13 -10.77 1.79
N TRP A 98 20.78 -11.99 1.37
CA TRP A 98 19.60 -12.71 1.85
C TRP A 98 19.54 -12.82 3.39
N ASP A 99 20.66 -13.23 4.02
CA ASP A 99 20.69 -13.41 5.47
C ASP A 99 20.52 -12.10 6.27
N ALA A 100 20.83 -10.97 5.65
CA ALA A 100 20.63 -9.67 6.26
C ALA A 100 19.20 -9.13 6.03
N VAL A 101 18.55 -9.50 4.90
CA VAL A 101 17.27 -8.90 4.49
C VAL A 101 16.05 -9.71 4.90
N LYS A 102 16.18 -11.03 5.04
CA LYS A 102 15.05 -11.96 5.23
C LYS A 102 14.13 -11.60 6.39
N ASP A 103 14.68 -11.14 7.52
CA ASP A 103 13.92 -10.77 8.72
C ASP A 103 13.15 -9.43 8.57
N SER A 104 13.39 -8.69 7.48
CA SER A 104 12.74 -7.42 7.13
C SER A 104 11.73 -7.56 5.99
N ILE A 105 11.50 -8.79 5.51
CA ILE A 105 10.53 -9.08 4.46
C ILE A 105 9.16 -9.30 5.10
N PHE A 106 8.12 -8.66 4.54
CA PHE A 106 6.74 -8.81 5.01
C PHE A 106 5.75 -8.62 3.85
N PHE A 107 4.48 -8.92 4.08
CA PHE A 107 3.43 -8.73 3.09
C PHE A 107 2.80 -7.35 3.14
N ARG A 108 2.37 -6.91 1.97
CA ARG A 108 1.50 -5.78 1.76
C ARG A 108 0.38 -6.21 0.82
N LEU A 109 -0.88 -5.98 1.20
CA LEU A 109 -2.02 -6.21 0.33
C LEU A 109 -2.13 -5.12 -0.73
N VAL A 110 -2.43 -5.54 -1.95
CA VAL A 110 -2.70 -4.67 -3.10
C VAL A 110 -3.82 -5.28 -3.96
N SER A 111 -4.49 -4.45 -4.73
CA SER A 111 -5.52 -4.90 -5.68
C SER A 111 -4.92 -5.80 -6.75
N LYS A 112 -5.45 -7.02 -6.92
CA LYS A 112 -5.07 -7.92 -8.02
C LYS A 112 -5.39 -7.29 -9.37
N LYS A 113 -6.63 -6.85 -9.55
CA LYS A 113 -7.15 -6.25 -10.77
C LYS A 113 -6.34 -5.04 -11.26
N ARG A 114 -5.95 -4.17 -10.33
CA ARG A 114 -5.21 -2.93 -10.66
C ARG A 114 -3.72 -3.17 -10.91
N ASN A 115 -3.21 -4.37 -10.64
CA ASN A 115 -1.79 -4.71 -10.74
C ASN A 115 -1.48 -5.88 -11.67
N GLU A 116 -2.42 -6.36 -12.49
CA GLU A 116 -2.26 -7.53 -13.36
C GLU A 116 -0.98 -7.52 -14.22
N GLU A 117 -0.63 -6.37 -14.78
CA GLU A 117 0.56 -6.24 -15.63
C GLU A 117 1.88 -6.51 -14.89
N TYR A 118 1.84 -6.47 -13.54
CA TYR A 118 3.04 -6.57 -12.71
C TYR A 118 3.29 -7.92 -12.10
N LEU A 119 2.24 -8.72 -11.99
CA LEU A 119 2.26 -9.99 -11.28
C LEU A 119 3.43 -10.86 -11.69
N ASN A 120 3.76 -10.83 -12.99
CA ASN A 120 4.86 -11.64 -13.54
C ASN A 120 6.25 -11.23 -13.03
N THR A 121 6.39 -10.03 -12.47
CA THR A 121 7.69 -9.50 -12.02
C THR A 121 7.89 -9.54 -10.52
N MET A 122 6.81 -9.70 -9.76
CA MET A 122 6.82 -9.65 -8.29
C MET A 122 6.77 -11.04 -7.66
N VAL A 123 7.16 -11.09 -6.39
CA VAL A 123 6.92 -12.21 -5.49
C VAL A 123 5.66 -11.90 -4.70
N TYR A 124 4.65 -12.76 -4.82
CA TYR A 124 3.36 -12.58 -4.18
C TYR A 124 2.66 -13.90 -3.90
N GLU A 125 1.65 -13.87 -3.06
CA GLU A 125 0.64 -14.93 -2.94
C GLU A 125 -0.76 -14.35 -3.13
N GLU A 126 -1.69 -15.19 -3.56
CA GLU A 126 -3.09 -14.81 -3.71
C GLU A 126 -3.79 -14.80 -2.35
N PHE A 127 -4.63 -13.80 -2.13
CA PHE A 127 -5.47 -13.66 -0.94
C PHE A 127 -6.85 -13.21 -1.39
N CYS A 128 -7.80 -14.12 -1.48
CA CYS A 128 -9.11 -13.91 -2.13
C CYS A 128 -8.93 -13.32 -3.55
N ASP A 129 -9.52 -12.18 -3.82
CA ASP A 129 -9.34 -11.41 -5.07
C ASP A 129 -8.25 -10.33 -4.96
N LEU A 130 -7.47 -10.35 -3.88
CA LEU A 130 -6.33 -9.48 -3.63
C LEU A 130 -5.00 -10.22 -3.82
N MET A 131 -3.92 -9.47 -3.69
CA MET A 131 -2.57 -10.01 -3.68
C MET A 131 -1.77 -9.52 -2.49
N ALA A 132 -1.13 -10.45 -1.83
CA ALA A 132 -0.11 -10.17 -0.83
C ALA A 132 1.26 -10.14 -1.50
N ILE A 133 1.77 -8.96 -1.83
CA ILE A 133 3.11 -8.79 -2.40
C ILE A 133 4.17 -8.79 -1.30
N ALA A 134 5.29 -9.46 -1.54
CA ALA A 134 6.43 -9.40 -0.64
C ALA A 134 7.18 -8.07 -0.80
N VAL A 135 7.45 -7.41 0.31
CA VAL A 135 8.21 -6.16 0.37
C VAL A 135 9.30 -6.25 1.45
N VAL A 136 10.39 -5.53 1.26
CA VAL A 136 11.45 -5.34 2.26
C VAL A 136 11.22 -4.02 2.97
N GLN A 137 11.20 -4.00 4.29
CA GLN A 137 11.27 -2.77 5.07
C GLN A 137 12.70 -2.21 5.01
N VAL A 138 12.88 -1.13 4.28
CA VAL A 138 14.19 -0.47 4.13
C VAL A 138 14.46 0.51 5.26
N PHE A 139 13.41 1.17 5.72
CA PHE A 139 13.45 2.13 6.82
C PHE A 139 12.08 2.20 7.50
N SER A 140 12.06 2.40 8.80
CA SER A 140 10.83 2.66 9.56
C SER A 140 11.13 3.65 10.69
N ASP A 141 10.26 4.64 10.85
CA ASP A 141 10.16 5.52 12.01
C ASP A 141 8.69 5.67 12.43
N ASP A 142 8.40 6.52 13.41
CA ASP A 142 7.05 6.73 13.94
C ASP A 142 6.06 7.32 12.92
N LYS A 143 6.55 7.84 11.79
CA LYS A 143 5.76 8.58 10.80
C LYS A 143 5.79 7.97 9.40
N SER A 144 6.76 7.10 9.12
CA SER A 144 6.95 6.57 7.77
C SER A 144 7.53 5.17 7.75
N ILE A 145 7.10 4.38 6.80
CA ILE A 145 7.70 3.09 6.44
C ILE A 145 8.13 3.17 4.99
N LYS A 146 9.43 3.07 4.74
CA LYS A 146 9.95 2.97 3.38
C LYS A 146 10.14 1.50 3.03
N THR A 147 9.53 1.07 1.95
CA THR A 147 9.58 -0.33 1.50
C THR A 147 10.12 -0.44 0.09
N MET A 148 10.72 -1.58 -0.20
CA MET A 148 11.11 -2.00 -1.54
C MET A 148 10.39 -3.29 -1.90
N ARG A 149 9.82 -3.37 -3.11
CA ARG A 149 9.16 -4.58 -3.61
C ARG A 149 10.18 -5.69 -3.88
N VAL A 150 9.85 -6.92 -3.49
CA VAL A 150 10.64 -8.08 -3.87
C VAL A 150 10.25 -8.51 -5.27
N THR A 151 11.21 -8.44 -6.19
CA THR A 151 11.03 -8.86 -7.58
C THR A 151 11.68 -10.22 -7.84
N LYS A 152 11.24 -10.91 -8.89
CA LYS A 152 11.86 -12.19 -9.33
C LYS A 152 13.34 -12.04 -9.70
N THR A 153 13.76 -10.83 -10.10
CA THR A 153 15.19 -10.51 -10.32
C THR A 153 15.98 -10.57 -9.02
N LEU A 154 15.41 -10.11 -7.91
CA LEU A 154 16.06 -10.18 -6.59
C LEU A 154 16.20 -11.61 -6.10
N LEU A 155 15.24 -12.50 -6.39
CA LEU A 155 15.37 -13.92 -6.06
C LEU A 155 16.63 -14.52 -6.68
N SER A 156 16.88 -14.23 -7.95
CA SER A 156 18.08 -14.71 -8.65
C SER A 156 19.36 -14.15 -8.05
N HIS A 157 19.33 -12.87 -7.59
CA HIS A 157 20.45 -12.23 -6.95
C HIS A 157 20.74 -12.83 -5.55
N TRP A 158 19.70 -13.09 -4.78
CA TRP A 158 19.79 -13.73 -3.45
C TRP A 158 20.03 -15.23 -3.51
N ASN A 159 19.85 -15.85 -4.68
CA ASN A 159 19.92 -17.30 -4.88
C ASN A 159 18.94 -18.07 -3.98
N VAL A 160 17.70 -17.59 -3.90
CA VAL A 160 16.61 -18.17 -3.11
C VAL A 160 15.37 -18.41 -3.97
N SER A 161 14.53 -19.33 -3.54
CA SER A 161 13.24 -19.60 -4.17
C SER A 161 12.18 -18.60 -3.76
N GLU A 162 11.12 -18.47 -4.57
CA GLU A 162 9.94 -17.67 -4.24
C GLU A 162 9.28 -18.16 -2.94
N SER A 163 9.22 -19.47 -2.74
CA SER A 163 8.67 -20.08 -1.51
C SER A 163 9.42 -19.69 -0.24
N GLU A 164 10.75 -19.57 -0.29
CA GLU A 164 11.53 -19.11 0.86
C GLU A 164 11.19 -17.68 1.23
N VAL A 165 11.07 -16.80 0.25
CA VAL A 165 10.69 -15.40 0.47
C VAL A 165 9.28 -15.29 1.05
N LEU A 166 8.31 -16.01 0.49
CA LEU A 166 6.93 -16.01 0.96
C LEU A 166 6.81 -16.55 2.39
N ASN A 167 7.59 -17.58 2.74
CA ASN A 167 7.62 -18.12 4.10
C ASN A 167 8.17 -17.10 5.12
N GLU A 168 9.23 -16.38 4.78
CA GLU A 168 9.75 -15.33 5.66
C GLU A 168 8.77 -14.15 5.74
N ALA A 169 8.12 -13.79 4.64
CA ALA A 169 7.09 -12.76 4.66
C ALA A 169 5.94 -13.12 5.62
N ARG A 170 5.38 -14.33 5.54
CA ARG A 170 4.30 -14.79 6.47
C ARG A 170 4.73 -14.71 7.93
N LYS A 171 5.91 -15.21 8.24
CA LYS A 171 6.47 -15.22 9.60
C LYS A 171 6.67 -13.82 10.18
N ASN A 172 7.08 -12.85 9.34
CA ASN A 172 7.46 -11.52 9.79
C ASN A 172 6.32 -10.51 9.77
N THR A 173 5.26 -10.72 8.97
CA THR A 173 4.25 -9.69 8.68
C THR A 173 3.59 -9.16 9.95
N GLU A 174 3.04 -10.04 10.80
CA GLU A 174 2.40 -9.62 12.04
C GLU A 174 3.41 -9.01 13.05
N ARG A 175 4.63 -9.50 13.07
CA ARG A 175 5.70 -8.98 13.94
C ARG A 175 6.14 -7.57 13.54
N LEU A 176 6.29 -7.30 12.25
CA LEU A 176 6.73 -5.99 11.74
C LEU A 176 5.58 -4.97 11.67
N CYS A 177 4.37 -5.45 11.46
CA CYS A 177 3.17 -4.63 11.30
C CYS A 177 2.05 -5.12 12.23
N PRO A 178 2.23 -5.06 13.58
CA PRO A 178 1.23 -5.60 14.51
C PRO A 178 -0.14 -4.95 14.31
N GLY A 179 -1.19 -5.79 14.36
CA GLY A 179 -2.57 -5.36 14.16
C GLY A 179 -3.07 -4.43 15.25
N LYS A 180 -3.93 -3.51 14.86
CA LYS A 180 -4.60 -2.54 15.74
C LYS A 180 -6.09 -2.47 15.41
N ILE A 181 -6.92 -2.46 16.45
CA ILE A 181 -8.37 -2.26 16.36
C ILE A 181 -8.68 -0.90 16.95
N MET A 182 -9.49 -0.12 16.25
CA MET A 182 -10.01 1.16 16.73
C MET A 182 -11.53 1.15 16.58
N ASP A 183 -12.26 1.77 17.49
CA ASP A 183 -13.66 2.05 17.26
C ASP A 183 -13.83 3.26 16.33
N MET A 184 -14.82 3.23 15.46
CA MET A 184 -15.01 4.26 14.45
C MET A 184 -15.32 5.63 15.06
N LEU A 185 -16.08 5.66 16.14
CA LEU A 185 -16.42 6.91 16.85
C LEU A 185 -15.15 7.57 17.42
N GLY A 186 -14.25 6.75 17.98
CA GLY A 186 -12.96 7.22 18.47
C GLY A 186 -12.08 7.77 17.37
N VAL A 187 -12.07 7.13 16.19
CA VAL A 187 -11.32 7.60 15.01
C VAL A 187 -11.85 8.96 14.55
N ILE A 188 -13.15 9.08 14.33
CA ILE A 188 -13.77 10.35 13.87
C ILE A 188 -13.60 11.45 14.92
N SER A 189 -13.81 11.15 16.22
CA SER A 189 -13.62 12.10 17.29
C SER A 189 -12.18 12.60 17.41
N GLY A 190 -11.21 11.76 17.03
CA GLY A 190 -9.79 12.12 17.01
C GLY A 190 -9.38 12.98 15.81
N MET A 191 -10.15 12.93 14.71
CA MET A 191 -9.90 13.72 13.49
C MET A 191 -10.51 15.13 13.56
N LEU A 192 -11.56 15.33 14.38
CA LEU A 192 -12.27 16.61 14.47
C LEU A 192 -11.56 17.56 15.44
N GLU A 193 -11.36 18.80 15.00
CA GLU A 193 -10.96 19.89 15.88
C GLU A 193 -12.07 20.18 16.91
N PRO A 194 -11.75 20.70 18.12
CA PRO A 194 -12.74 20.97 19.16
C PRO A 194 -13.93 21.83 18.70
N SER A 195 -13.69 22.76 17.77
CA SER A 195 -14.73 23.62 17.17
C SER A 195 -15.62 22.89 16.16
N GLU A 196 -15.15 21.82 15.57
CA GLU A 196 -15.89 21.03 14.59
C GLU A 196 -16.75 19.97 15.25
N LYS A 197 -16.40 19.51 16.47
CA LYS A 197 -17.21 18.54 17.24
C LYS A 197 -18.63 19.04 17.55
N GLU A 198 -18.82 20.35 17.64
CA GLU A 198 -20.15 20.97 17.81
C GLU A 198 -20.96 21.02 16.51
N LEU A 199 -20.28 20.97 15.34
CA LEU A 199 -20.91 21.05 14.03
C LEU A 199 -21.35 19.67 13.48
N PHE A 200 -20.87 18.57 14.07
CA PHE A 200 -21.24 17.21 13.72
C PHE A 200 -22.10 16.54 14.82
N PRO A 201 -23.36 16.98 14.99
CA PRO A 201 -24.27 16.36 15.96
C PRO A 201 -24.73 14.95 15.54
N ASP A 202 -24.42 14.52 14.30
CA ASP A 202 -24.86 13.26 13.70
C ASP A 202 -23.96 12.06 14.00
N THR A 203 -23.08 12.13 15.00
CA THR A 203 -22.35 10.95 15.50
C THR A 203 -23.31 9.85 15.99
N GLU A 204 -24.57 10.20 16.28
CA GLU A 204 -25.65 9.25 16.58
C GLU A 204 -26.01 8.32 15.40
N LYS A 205 -25.66 8.71 14.17
CA LYS A 205 -25.92 7.88 12.98
C LYS A 205 -24.80 6.88 12.67
N ILE A 206 -23.65 7.00 13.31
CA ILE A 206 -22.55 6.04 13.16
C ILE A 206 -22.91 4.82 13.99
N PRO A 207 -22.97 3.62 13.40
CA PRO A 207 -23.20 2.41 14.17
C PRO A 207 -22.17 2.31 15.29
N GLN A 208 -22.63 2.13 16.54
CA GLN A 208 -21.76 2.04 17.71
C GLN A 208 -20.82 0.82 17.66
N ASP A 209 -21.14 -0.15 16.82
CA ASP A 209 -20.41 -1.40 16.66
C ASP A 209 -19.53 -1.45 15.39
N MET A 210 -19.17 -0.29 14.84
CA MET A 210 -18.26 -0.20 13.69
C MET A 210 -16.80 -0.06 14.15
N TYR A 211 -15.93 -0.89 13.58
CA TYR A 211 -14.51 -0.91 13.92
C TYR A 211 -13.63 -0.63 12.68
N VAL A 212 -12.45 -0.12 12.93
CA VAL A 212 -11.38 0.04 11.95
C VAL A 212 -10.24 -0.89 12.32
N LEU A 213 -9.90 -1.80 11.42
CA LEU A 213 -8.71 -2.63 11.53
C LEU A 213 -7.59 -2.02 10.71
N THR A 214 -6.44 -1.88 11.31
CA THR A 214 -5.22 -1.40 10.65
C THR A 214 -4.00 -1.97 11.39
N ASN A 215 -2.81 -1.53 11.07
CA ASN A 215 -1.60 -1.83 11.84
C ASN A 215 -1.21 -0.66 12.75
N ALA A 216 -0.21 -0.88 13.61
CA ALA A 216 0.25 0.13 14.57
C ALA A 216 0.66 1.46 13.90
N ASN A 217 1.18 1.40 12.67
CA ASN A 217 1.65 2.57 11.93
C ASN A 217 0.57 3.22 11.05
N GLN A 218 -0.59 2.60 10.92
CA GLN A 218 -1.71 3.04 10.06
C GLN A 218 -1.31 3.23 8.58
N ILE A 219 -0.31 2.48 8.12
CA ILE A 219 0.20 2.52 6.75
C ILE A 219 0.17 1.11 6.17
N ASN A 220 -0.54 0.90 5.06
CA ASN A 220 -0.76 -0.41 4.44
C ASN A 220 -1.38 -1.42 5.41
N GLY A 221 -2.24 -0.95 6.31
CA GLY A 221 -2.76 -1.73 7.42
C GLY A 221 -3.84 -2.74 7.02
N ALA A 222 -4.38 -2.69 5.80
CA ALA A 222 -5.32 -3.71 5.32
C ALA A 222 -4.74 -5.13 5.35
N THR A 223 -3.40 -5.26 5.42
CA THR A 223 -2.71 -6.56 5.57
C THR A 223 -3.13 -7.31 6.84
N VAL A 224 -3.73 -6.65 7.84
CA VAL A 224 -4.29 -7.30 9.04
C VAL A 224 -5.37 -8.34 8.72
N MET A 225 -5.99 -8.28 7.53
CA MET A 225 -6.89 -9.34 7.05
C MET A 225 -6.21 -10.71 6.94
N MET A 226 -4.89 -10.77 6.87
CA MET A 226 -4.12 -12.01 6.80
C MET A 226 -3.72 -12.56 8.18
N TYR A 227 -4.12 -11.92 9.28
CA TYR A 227 -3.68 -12.29 10.64
C TYR A 227 -4.75 -13.17 11.32
N ASP A 228 -4.67 -14.47 11.12
CA ASP A 228 -5.67 -15.42 11.63
C ASP A 228 -5.95 -15.26 13.12
N SER A 229 -4.92 -15.20 13.95
CA SER A 229 -5.04 -15.06 15.40
C SER A 229 -5.71 -13.74 15.82
N PHE A 230 -5.44 -12.66 15.07
CA PHE A 230 -6.02 -11.35 15.30
C PHE A 230 -7.51 -11.32 14.95
N LEU A 231 -7.89 -11.84 13.78
CA LEU A 231 -9.29 -11.95 13.34
C LEU A 231 -10.08 -12.90 14.25
N GLN A 232 -9.49 -14.02 14.65
CA GLN A 232 -10.13 -14.96 15.58
C GLN A 232 -10.38 -14.32 16.95
N SER A 233 -9.44 -13.51 17.45
CA SER A 233 -9.61 -12.76 18.71
C SER A 233 -10.74 -11.73 18.61
N LEU A 234 -10.91 -11.10 17.45
CA LEU A 234 -12.01 -10.18 17.19
C LEU A 234 -13.33 -10.94 17.11
N HIS A 235 -13.37 -12.06 16.37
CA HIS A 235 -14.56 -12.90 16.24
C HIS A 235 -15.08 -13.40 17.61
N GLN A 236 -14.19 -13.75 18.54
CA GLN A 236 -14.59 -14.13 19.90
C GLN A 236 -15.32 -13.00 20.66
N LYS A 237 -15.14 -11.76 20.27
CA LYS A 237 -15.75 -10.58 20.92
C LYS A 237 -17.05 -10.15 20.26
N ILE A 238 -17.11 -10.17 18.93
CA ILE A 238 -18.21 -9.58 18.16
C ILE A 238 -18.98 -10.59 17.30
N GLY A 239 -18.56 -11.87 17.27
CA GLY A 239 -19.15 -12.88 16.38
C GLY A 239 -18.69 -12.74 14.93
N THR A 240 -19.48 -13.29 14.03
CA THR A 240 -19.26 -13.15 12.56
C THR A 240 -19.28 -11.68 12.16
N PHE A 241 -18.43 -11.28 11.22
CA PHE A 241 -18.36 -9.88 10.81
C PHE A 241 -18.01 -9.72 9.32
N ILE A 242 -18.46 -8.59 8.78
CA ILE A 242 -18.13 -8.10 7.44
C ILE A 242 -16.84 -7.32 7.49
N LEU A 243 -16.02 -7.49 6.43
CA LEU A 243 -14.79 -6.74 6.18
C LEU A 243 -14.94 -5.97 4.86
N LEU A 244 -14.73 -4.66 4.93
CA LEU A 244 -14.81 -3.74 3.80
C LEU A 244 -13.45 -3.06 3.57
N PRO A 245 -12.55 -3.63 2.77
CA PRO A 245 -11.23 -3.08 2.50
C PRO A 245 -11.29 -2.06 1.35
N SER A 246 -11.87 -0.91 1.58
CA SER A 246 -11.88 0.19 0.60
C SER A 246 -10.48 0.75 0.36
N SER A 247 -9.63 0.77 1.39
CA SER A 247 -8.27 1.34 1.33
C SER A 247 -7.19 0.28 1.59
N ILE A 248 -5.99 0.51 1.04
CA ILE A 248 -4.80 -0.28 1.43
C ILE A 248 -4.37 -0.03 2.88
N HIS A 249 -4.85 1.04 3.52
CA HIS A 249 -4.42 1.49 4.84
C HIS A 249 -5.21 0.89 5.98
N GLU A 250 -6.50 0.64 5.78
CA GLU A 250 -7.40 0.14 6.80
C GLU A 250 -8.55 -0.69 6.20
N VAL A 251 -9.21 -1.42 7.08
CA VAL A 251 -10.38 -2.23 6.76
C VAL A 251 -11.49 -1.86 7.74
N ILE A 252 -12.65 -1.51 7.22
CA ILE A 252 -13.83 -1.27 8.04
C ILE A 252 -14.49 -2.61 8.38
N VAL A 253 -14.92 -2.74 9.62
CA VAL A 253 -15.56 -3.97 10.13
C VAL A 253 -16.92 -3.65 10.71
N TYR A 254 -17.90 -4.46 10.31
CA TYR A 254 -19.26 -4.48 10.85
C TYR A 254 -19.56 -5.86 11.42
N PRO A 255 -20.03 -5.99 12.68
CA PRO A 255 -20.65 -7.22 13.14
C PRO A 255 -21.80 -7.62 12.21
N PHE A 256 -21.90 -8.90 11.91
CA PHE A 256 -22.91 -9.41 10.97
C PHE A 256 -23.94 -10.26 11.71
N ASP A 257 -25.20 -9.87 11.58
CA ASP A 257 -26.36 -10.58 12.13
C ASP A 257 -27.57 -10.47 11.18
N LYS A 258 -28.69 -11.06 11.56
CA LYS A 258 -29.96 -11.06 10.79
C LYS A 258 -30.55 -9.68 10.49
N ASN A 259 -30.08 -8.61 11.14
CA ASN A 259 -30.52 -7.23 10.90
C ASN A 259 -29.51 -6.44 10.07
N SER A 260 -28.39 -7.05 9.68
CA SER A 260 -27.37 -6.42 8.86
C SER A 260 -27.92 -6.11 7.46
N MET A 261 -27.28 -5.18 6.79
CA MET A 261 -27.54 -4.92 5.36
C MET A 261 -27.19 -6.16 4.54
N SER A 262 -27.76 -6.27 3.35
CA SER A 262 -27.39 -7.31 2.39
C SER A 262 -25.95 -7.12 1.89
N PHE A 263 -25.33 -8.20 1.43
CA PHE A 263 -23.99 -8.14 0.83
C PHE A 263 -23.94 -7.19 -0.37
N TYR A 264 -25.03 -7.08 -1.12
CA TYR A 264 -25.18 -6.12 -2.19
C TYR A 264 -25.13 -4.67 -1.69
N GLU A 265 -25.86 -4.35 -0.62
CA GLU A 265 -25.86 -2.99 -0.04
C GLU A 265 -24.48 -2.61 0.52
N TYR A 266 -23.77 -3.54 1.18
CA TYR A 266 -22.38 -3.32 1.60
C TYR A 266 -21.47 -3.06 0.41
N GLN A 267 -21.62 -3.80 -0.69
CA GLN A 267 -20.84 -3.59 -1.89
C GLN A 267 -21.08 -2.22 -2.51
N GLN A 268 -22.34 -1.78 -2.62
CA GLN A 268 -22.66 -0.45 -3.12
C GLN A 268 -22.03 0.65 -2.26
N MET A 269 -22.02 0.48 -0.93
CA MET A 269 -21.38 1.41 0.00
C MET A 269 -19.85 1.48 -0.24
N VAL A 270 -19.17 0.35 -0.39
CA VAL A 270 -17.72 0.33 -0.69
C VAL A 270 -17.42 1.05 -2.00
N MET A 271 -18.20 0.78 -3.05
CA MET A 271 -18.02 1.44 -4.34
C MET A 271 -18.22 2.95 -4.27
N GLU A 272 -19.23 3.42 -3.53
CA GLU A 272 -19.48 4.85 -3.33
C GLU A 272 -18.31 5.52 -2.57
N ILE A 273 -17.83 4.90 -1.49
CA ILE A 273 -16.68 5.39 -0.71
C ILE A 273 -15.43 5.45 -1.59
N ASN A 274 -15.16 4.41 -2.38
CA ASN A 274 -14.01 4.36 -3.28
C ASN A 274 -14.05 5.46 -4.35
N GLN A 275 -15.23 5.81 -4.84
CA GLN A 275 -15.40 6.86 -5.85
C GLN A 275 -15.30 8.28 -5.28
N THR A 276 -15.62 8.48 -4.01
CA THR A 276 -15.80 9.83 -3.43
C THR A 276 -14.76 10.19 -2.38
N CYS A 277 -14.22 9.23 -1.65
CA CYS A 277 -13.42 9.47 -0.45
C CYS A 277 -12.00 8.89 -0.50
N VAL A 278 -11.75 7.85 -1.32
CA VAL A 278 -10.46 7.16 -1.36
C VAL A 278 -9.65 7.62 -2.57
N LEU A 279 -8.37 7.92 -2.36
CA LEU A 279 -7.47 8.23 -3.47
C LEU A 279 -7.33 7.00 -4.39
N GLU A 280 -7.31 7.23 -5.69
CA GLU A 280 -7.27 6.13 -6.67
C GLU A 280 -6.11 5.15 -6.46
N GLU A 281 -4.95 5.65 -6.01
CA GLU A 281 -3.78 4.85 -5.66
C GLU A 281 -3.94 4.05 -4.35
N GLU A 282 -4.92 4.37 -3.54
CA GLU A 282 -5.16 3.72 -2.25
C GLU A 282 -6.33 2.74 -2.28
N ILE A 283 -7.18 2.77 -3.32
CA ILE A 283 -8.31 1.84 -3.44
C ILE A 283 -7.78 0.40 -3.49
N LEU A 284 -8.21 -0.43 -2.55
CA LEU A 284 -7.80 -1.82 -2.49
C LEU A 284 -8.76 -2.73 -3.25
N ALA A 285 -10.05 -2.70 -2.94
CA ALA A 285 -11.07 -3.50 -3.63
C ALA A 285 -12.45 -2.83 -3.57
N ASP A 286 -13.31 -3.21 -4.52
CA ASP A 286 -14.76 -2.92 -4.50
C ASP A 286 -15.55 -4.16 -3.98
N SER A 287 -14.90 -4.96 -3.14
CA SER A 287 -15.36 -6.27 -2.69
C SER A 287 -15.78 -6.26 -1.23
N VAL A 288 -16.66 -7.19 -0.88
CA VAL A 288 -17.13 -7.43 0.49
C VAL A 288 -16.68 -8.81 0.92
N TYR A 289 -16.11 -8.90 2.11
CA TYR A 289 -15.71 -10.16 2.71
C TYR A 289 -16.44 -10.39 4.02
N LEU A 290 -16.57 -11.66 4.38
CA LEU A 290 -17.13 -12.09 5.66
C LEU A 290 -16.12 -13.00 6.34
N TYR A 291 -15.91 -12.80 7.64
CA TYR A 291 -15.16 -13.71 8.49
C TYR A 291 -16.12 -14.51 9.38
N ASP A 292 -16.14 -15.83 9.20
CA ASP A 292 -17.08 -16.75 9.88
C ASP A 292 -16.52 -17.36 11.19
N GLY A 293 -15.32 -16.94 11.59
CA GLY A 293 -14.58 -17.50 12.74
C GLY A 293 -13.50 -18.51 12.34
N ASN A 294 -13.50 -18.98 11.10
CA ASN A 294 -12.51 -19.92 10.58
C ASN A 294 -11.75 -19.37 9.38
N GLN A 295 -12.44 -18.67 8.48
CA GLN A 295 -11.87 -18.19 7.22
C GLN A 295 -12.53 -16.90 6.76
N ILE A 296 -11.83 -16.20 5.87
CA ILE A 296 -12.38 -15.07 5.11
C ILE A 296 -13.01 -15.60 3.83
N LEU A 297 -14.23 -15.20 3.56
CA LEU A 297 -14.98 -15.51 2.35
C LEU A 297 -15.21 -14.23 1.57
N LEU A 298 -14.94 -14.22 0.27
CA LEU A 298 -15.39 -13.19 -0.65
C LEU A 298 -16.88 -13.40 -0.88
N VAL A 299 -17.73 -12.51 -0.37
CA VAL A 299 -19.20 -12.67 -0.43
C VAL A 299 -19.87 -11.84 -1.52
N ALA A 300 -19.26 -10.73 -1.92
CA ALA A 300 -19.70 -9.94 -3.07
C ALA A 300 -18.53 -9.16 -3.70
N ASP A 301 -18.59 -8.96 -5.00
CA ASP A 301 -17.71 -8.09 -5.77
C ASP A 301 -18.46 -7.47 -6.97
N GLU A 302 -17.76 -6.84 -7.88
CA GLU A 302 -18.32 -6.24 -9.11
C GLU A 302 -19.07 -7.23 -10.03
N ASN A 303 -18.83 -8.54 -9.88
CA ASN A 303 -19.48 -9.58 -10.68
C ASN A 303 -20.77 -10.09 -10.03
N GLY A 304 -21.02 -9.76 -8.76
CA GLY A 304 -22.25 -10.08 -8.04
C GLY A 304 -22.05 -10.56 -6.61
N VAL A 305 -23.12 -11.11 -6.07
CA VAL A 305 -23.17 -11.71 -4.72
C VAL A 305 -23.02 -13.22 -4.85
N TYR A 306 -22.15 -13.82 -4.03
CA TYR A 306 -21.76 -15.24 -4.13
C TYR A 306 -22.44 -16.15 -3.09
N TYR A 307 -22.95 -15.56 -2.01
CA TYR A 307 -23.58 -16.29 -0.89
C TYR A 307 -24.90 -15.65 -0.49
N ASN A 308 -25.76 -16.44 0.14
CA ASN A 308 -26.98 -15.94 0.77
C ASN A 308 -26.67 -15.55 2.22
N GLU A 309 -27.12 -14.39 2.66
CA GLU A 309 -26.96 -13.89 4.02
C GLU A 309 -27.51 -14.88 5.07
N ASP A 310 -28.57 -15.62 4.72
CA ASP A 310 -29.17 -16.62 5.60
C ASP A 310 -28.24 -17.79 5.93
N ASP A 311 -27.22 -18.05 5.10
CA ASP A 311 -26.24 -19.12 5.32
C ASP A 311 -25.35 -18.85 6.55
N PHE A 312 -25.27 -17.60 6.99
CA PHE A 312 -24.41 -17.13 8.08
C PHE A 312 -25.17 -16.67 9.33
N ASN A 313 -26.48 -16.71 9.34
CA ASN A 313 -27.35 -16.23 10.42
C ASN A 313 -27.74 -17.33 11.44
N ASN A 314 -26.89 -18.33 11.67
CA ASN A 314 -27.15 -19.42 12.62
C ASN A 314 -26.64 -19.12 14.02
#